data_23a63fe89f0fb812c169df7665c801b5
#
_entry.id   23a63fe89f0fb812c169df7665c801b5
#
_cell.length_a   1.000
_cell.length_b   1.000
_cell.length_c   1.000
_cell.angle_alpha   90.00
_cell.angle_beta   90.00
_cell.angle_gamma   90.00
#
_symmetry.space_group_name_H-M   'P 1'
#
loop_
_entity.id
_entity.type
_entity.pdbx_description
1 polymer ?
#
loop_
_entity_poly.entity_id
_entity_poly.type
_entity_poly.pdbx_seq_one_letter_code
_entity_poly.pdbx_strand_id
1 'polypeptide(L)'
;MPLKNQSKKKYKKKKLNRRITPSYVMIVLFSFVFIFLGTLYFLAQEITEDQVTQYEPLEEQEFIVQIADYAKVLQDKYGILPSISIAQAILESDWGTSELSIKNNNYYGIKGGGTEPTVTMTTKEFVEGEWIEVKADFRKYASWQESMEDHSELFAKGTTWNENQYAKVLTANDYKEAAYALQESGYATDPDYPGKLIRLIEQYQLDQYD
;
A
#
# COMPACT_ATOMS: atom_id res chain seq x y z
N MET A 1 -69.11 -76.07 -9.12
CA MET A 1 -68.37 -75.12 -9.93
C MET A 1 -66.92 -75.05 -9.36
N PRO A 2 -65.85 -75.47 -10.05
CA PRO A 2 -64.52 -75.48 -9.52
C PRO A 2 -63.76 -74.17 -9.80
N LEU A 3 -63.06 -73.66 -8.77
CA LEU A 3 -62.22 -72.49 -8.79
C LEU A 3 -60.96 -72.66 -9.67
N LYS A 4 -60.76 -71.67 -10.51
CA LYS A 4 -59.69 -71.61 -11.51
C LYS A 4 -58.33 -71.24 -10.85
N ASN A 5 -57.36 -72.18 -10.97
CA ASN A 5 -56.03 -72.05 -10.47
C ASN A 5 -55.19 -71.02 -11.27
N GLN A 6 -54.79 -69.92 -10.64
CA GLN A 6 -53.92 -68.95 -11.31
C GLN A 6 -52.44 -69.28 -11.09
N SER A 7 -51.74 -69.60 -12.18
CA SER A 7 -50.33 -69.89 -12.22
C SER A 7 -49.48 -68.64 -11.97
N LYS A 8 -48.65 -68.64 -10.96
CA LYS A 8 -47.66 -67.58 -10.67
C LYS A 8 -46.47 -67.65 -11.67
N LYS A 9 -46.39 -66.69 -12.57
CA LYS A 9 -45.20 -66.49 -13.41
C LYS A 9 -44.01 -66.04 -12.56
N LYS A 10 -42.96 -66.89 -12.50
CA LYS A 10 -41.67 -66.57 -11.90
C LYS A 10 -40.89 -65.66 -12.84
N TYR A 11 -40.65 -64.41 -12.46
CA TYR A 11 -39.71 -63.52 -13.15
C TYR A 11 -38.27 -63.92 -12.78
N LYS A 12 -37.51 -64.38 -13.79
CA LYS A 12 -36.07 -64.60 -13.68
C LYS A 12 -35.36 -63.24 -13.74
N LYS A 13 -34.71 -62.82 -12.60
CA LYS A 13 -33.80 -61.69 -12.61
C LYS A 13 -32.57 -62.04 -13.44
N LYS A 14 -32.37 -61.38 -14.60
CA LYS A 14 -31.12 -61.45 -15.37
C LYS A 14 -30.03 -60.72 -14.57
N LYS A 15 -29.02 -61.45 -14.06
CA LYS A 15 -27.79 -60.85 -13.55
C LYS A 15 -27.02 -60.26 -14.72
N LEU A 16 -26.93 -58.92 -14.76
CA LEU A 16 -26.12 -58.20 -15.72
C LEU A 16 -24.66 -58.22 -15.26
N ASN A 17 -23.89 -59.23 -15.71
CA ASN A 17 -22.45 -59.27 -15.50
C ASN A 17 -21.80 -58.25 -16.47
N ARG A 18 -21.75 -56.97 -16.11
CA ARG A 18 -20.92 -55.98 -16.81
C ARG A 18 -19.44 -56.30 -16.47
N ARG A 19 -18.73 -56.95 -17.39
CA ARG A 19 -17.26 -56.99 -17.31
C ARG A 19 -16.74 -55.58 -17.50
N ILE A 20 -16.12 -55.02 -16.46
CA ILE A 20 -15.43 -53.73 -16.54
C ILE A 20 -14.25 -53.93 -17.47
N THR A 21 -14.23 -53.26 -18.62
CA THR A 21 -13.11 -53.35 -19.58
C THR A 21 -11.92 -52.53 -19.04
N PRO A 22 -10.66 -52.97 -19.31
CA PRO A 22 -9.46 -52.23 -18.88
C PRO A 22 -9.48 -50.77 -19.31
N SER A 23 -10.07 -50.45 -20.46
CA SER A 23 -10.23 -49.10 -20.97
C SER A 23 -11.12 -48.22 -20.07
N TYR A 24 -12.18 -48.79 -19.46
CA TYR A 24 -13.03 -48.05 -18.55
C TYR A 24 -12.33 -47.71 -17.24
N VAL A 25 -11.51 -48.63 -16.71
CA VAL A 25 -10.68 -48.40 -15.53
C VAL A 25 -9.65 -47.28 -15.79
N MET A 26 -9.04 -47.28 -16.97
CA MET A 26 -8.09 -46.19 -17.34
C MET A 26 -8.77 -44.84 -17.46
N ILE A 27 -9.97 -44.72 -18.07
CA ILE A 27 -10.71 -43.47 -18.15
C ILE A 27 -11.06 -42.94 -16.77
N VAL A 28 -11.50 -43.80 -15.84
CA VAL A 28 -11.83 -43.39 -14.47
C VAL A 28 -10.58 -42.93 -13.72
N LEU A 29 -9.45 -43.62 -13.88
CA LEU A 29 -8.18 -43.21 -13.25
C LEU A 29 -7.68 -41.86 -13.81
N PHE A 30 -7.76 -41.65 -15.13
CA PHE A 30 -7.40 -40.36 -15.73
C PHE A 30 -8.31 -39.22 -15.24
N SER A 31 -9.62 -39.46 -15.10
CA SER A 31 -10.55 -38.44 -14.59
C SER A 31 -10.22 -38.07 -13.13
N PHE A 32 -9.84 -39.02 -12.27
CA PHE A 32 -9.42 -38.73 -10.91
C PHE A 32 -8.12 -37.92 -10.84
N VAL A 33 -7.14 -38.23 -11.71
CA VAL A 33 -5.89 -37.46 -11.80
C VAL A 33 -6.16 -36.02 -12.24
N PHE A 34 -7.03 -35.80 -13.24
CA PHE A 34 -7.39 -34.47 -13.69
C PHE A 34 -8.14 -33.66 -12.61
N ILE A 35 -9.07 -34.29 -11.89
CA ILE A 35 -9.78 -33.62 -10.78
C ILE A 35 -8.78 -33.29 -9.66
N PHE A 36 -7.87 -34.20 -9.31
CA PHE A 36 -6.87 -33.97 -8.27
C PHE A 36 -5.88 -32.85 -8.64
N LEU A 37 -5.40 -32.84 -9.89
CA LEU A 37 -4.53 -31.74 -10.37
C LEU A 37 -5.27 -30.41 -10.46
N GLY A 38 -6.55 -30.41 -10.85
CA GLY A 38 -7.41 -29.23 -10.86
C GLY A 38 -7.65 -28.65 -9.45
N THR A 39 -7.89 -29.53 -8.46
CA THR A 39 -8.04 -29.08 -7.06
C THR A 39 -6.73 -28.57 -6.46
N LEU A 40 -5.59 -29.22 -6.78
CA LEU A 40 -4.27 -28.72 -6.38
C LEU A 40 -3.94 -27.36 -7.00
N TYR A 41 -4.27 -27.17 -8.28
CA TYR A 41 -4.10 -25.89 -8.96
C TYR A 41 -4.97 -24.78 -8.33
N PHE A 42 -6.23 -25.11 -8.01
CA PHE A 42 -7.16 -24.17 -7.37
C PHE A 42 -6.71 -23.79 -5.94
N LEU A 43 -6.29 -24.78 -5.15
CA LEU A 43 -5.72 -24.57 -3.81
C LEU A 43 -4.40 -23.77 -3.85
N ALA A 44 -3.56 -23.99 -4.86
CA ALA A 44 -2.34 -23.21 -5.05
C ALA A 44 -2.63 -21.75 -5.44
N GLN A 45 -3.72 -21.50 -6.17
CA GLN A 45 -4.15 -20.15 -6.53
C GLN A 45 -4.76 -19.41 -5.32
N GLU A 46 -5.58 -20.05 -4.50
CA GLU A 46 -6.07 -19.48 -3.23
C GLU A 46 -4.93 -19.14 -2.27
N ILE A 47 -3.92 -20.01 -2.14
CA ILE A 47 -2.75 -19.76 -1.28
C ILE A 47 -1.92 -18.57 -1.80
N THR A 48 -1.81 -18.37 -3.14
CA THR A 48 -1.04 -17.26 -3.70
C THR A 48 -1.79 -15.93 -3.60
N GLU A 49 -3.10 -15.88 -3.80
CA GLU A 49 -3.88 -14.65 -3.62
C GLU A 49 -3.97 -14.22 -2.16
N ASP A 50 -4.22 -15.14 -1.22
CA ASP A 50 -4.28 -14.83 0.22
C ASP A 50 -2.91 -14.43 0.80
N GLN A 51 -1.81 -15.00 0.30
CA GLN A 51 -0.46 -14.64 0.77
C GLN A 51 0.00 -13.28 0.22
N VAL A 52 -0.32 -12.96 -1.03
CA VAL A 52 0.06 -11.66 -1.64
C VAL A 52 -0.72 -10.51 -1.00
N THR A 53 -2.02 -10.66 -0.74
CA THR A 53 -2.84 -9.64 -0.08
C THR A 53 -2.52 -9.45 1.40
N GLN A 54 -1.87 -10.42 2.06
CA GLN A 54 -1.56 -10.37 3.49
C GLN A 54 -0.14 -9.84 3.78
N TYR A 55 0.78 -9.83 2.78
CA TYR A 55 2.15 -9.34 2.95
C TYR A 55 2.29 -7.84 2.69
N GLU A 56 1.61 -7.27 1.68
CA GLU A 56 1.65 -5.84 1.40
C GLU A 56 1.12 -4.97 2.56
N PRO A 57 -0.03 -5.29 3.19
CA PRO A 57 -0.51 -4.50 4.32
C PRO A 57 0.37 -4.54 5.57
N LEU A 58 1.19 -5.59 5.76
CA LEU A 58 2.07 -5.70 6.92
C LEU A 58 3.30 -4.78 6.80
N GLU A 59 3.92 -4.72 5.62
CA GLU A 59 5.07 -3.82 5.37
C GLU A 59 4.66 -2.35 5.47
N GLU A 60 3.50 -1.97 4.91
CA GLU A 60 2.93 -0.63 5.02
C GLU A 60 2.59 -0.26 6.46
N GLN A 61 1.96 -1.19 7.20
CA GLN A 61 1.65 -0.97 8.60
C GLN A 61 2.90 -0.88 9.47
N GLU A 62 3.94 -1.67 9.20
CA GLU A 62 5.22 -1.60 9.91
C GLU A 62 5.89 -0.25 9.70
N PHE A 63 5.86 0.31 8.48
CA PHE A 63 6.37 1.64 8.21
C PHE A 63 5.63 2.72 9.02
N ILE A 64 4.30 2.68 9.04
CA ILE A 64 3.49 3.62 9.82
C ILE A 64 3.85 3.55 11.31
N VAL A 65 3.86 2.34 11.89
CA VAL A 65 4.19 2.14 13.31
C VAL A 65 5.60 2.63 13.63
N GLN A 66 6.56 2.43 12.72
CA GLN A 66 7.94 2.90 12.90
C GLN A 66 8.02 4.40 13.10
N ILE A 67 7.23 5.20 12.38
CA ILE A 67 7.39 6.65 12.36
C ILE A 67 6.32 7.40 13.20
N ALA A 68 5.19 6.75 13.54
CA ALA A 68 4.04 7.40 14.16
C ALA A 68 4.35 8.02 15.53
N ASP A 69 5.04 7.30 16.40
CA ASP A 69 5.36 7.83 17.74
C ASP A 69 6.29 9.04 17.64
N TYR A 70 7.23 9.04 16.69
CA TYR A 70 8.09 10.19 16.48
C TYR A 70 7.33 11.37 15.86
N ALA A 71 6.36 11.11 14.97
CA ALA A 71 5.49 12.15 14.42
C ALA A 71 4.71 12.89 15.52
N LYS A 72 4.23 12.18 16.57
CA LYS A 72 3.58 12.81 17.74
C LYS A 72 4.53 13.71 18.53
N VAL A 73 5.78 13.27 18.71
CA VAL A 73 6.81 14.12 19.37
C VAL A 73 7.04 15.40 18.57
N LEU A 74 7.02 15.31 17.23
CA LEU A 74 7.19 16.47 16.37
C LEU A 74 5.95 17.37 16.33
N GLN A 75 4.74 16.83 16.50
CA GLN A 75 3.53 17.64 16.71
C GLN A 75 3.65 18.49 17.97
N ASP A 76 4.04 17.90 19.07
CA ASP A 76 4.24 18.63 20.34
C ASP A 76 5.29 19.75 20.21
N LYS A 77 6.32 19.53 19.38
CA LYS A 77 7.44 20.48 19.23
C LYS A 77 7.17 21.55 18.18
N TYR A 78 6.56 21.20 17.08
CA TYR A 78 6.45 22.04 15.88
C TYR A 78 5.02 22.33 15.44
N GLY A 79 4.02 21.59 15.92
CA GLY A 79 2.60 21.79 15.65
C GLY A 79 2.07 21.17 14.36
N ILE A 80 2.86 20.40 13.62
CA ILE A 80 2.37 19.69 12.43
C ILE A 80 1.58 18.44 12.83
N LEU A 81 0.40 18.22 12.23
CA LEU A 81 -0.39 17.02 12.48
C LEU A 81 0.38 15.74 12.10
N PRO A 82 0.43 14.74 12.97
CA PRO A 82 1.05 13.43 12.68
C PRO A 82 0.52 12.78 11.41
N SER A 83 -0.81 12.83 11.19
CA SER A 83 -1.44 12.29 9.98
C SER A 83 -0.85 12.88 8.70
N ILE A 84 -0.61 14.19 8.68
CA ILE A 84 0.02 14.91 7.55
C ILE A 84 1.48 14.48 7.40
N SER A 85 2.24 14.49 8.49
CA SER A 85 3.66 14.11 8.48
C SER A 85 3.87 12.68 7.99
N ILE A 86 3.05 11.73 8.47
CA ILE A 86 3.10 10.32 8.06
C ILE A 86 2.68 10.17 6.59
N ALA A 87 1.57 10.78 6.17
CA ALA A 87 1.09 10.69 4.79
C ALA A 87 2.11 11.26 3.78
N GLN A 88 2.78 12.37 4.12
CA GLN A 88 3.85 12.92 3.31
C GLN A 88 5.06 11.97 3.27
N ALA A 89 5.47 11.40 4.40
CA ALA A 89 6.57 10.42 4.43
C ALA A 89 6.25 9.20 3.54
N ILE A 90 5.04 8.67 3.60
CA ILE A 90 4.59 7.57 2.72
C ILE A 90 4.70 7.98 1.25
N LEU A 91 4.11 9.11 0.88
CA LEU A 91 4.01 9.56 -0.51
C LEU A 91 5.38 9.88 -1.12
N GLU A 92 6.24 10.59 -0.39
CA GLU A 92 7.52 11.10 -0.89
C GLU A 92 8.64 10.03 -0.87
N SER A 93 8.54 9.06 0.05
CA SER A 93 9.56 8.03 0.22
C SER A 93 9.23 6.70 -0.44
N ASP A 94 8.01 6.54 -1.00
CA ASP A 94 7.49 5.26 -1.42
C ASP A 94 7.60 4.23 -0.28
N TRP A 95 6.94 4.53 0.85
CA TRP A 95 6.99 3.69 2.05
C TRP A 95 8.41 3.45 2.60
N GLY A 96 9.29 4.43 2.48
CA GLY A 96 10.68 4.32 2.88
C GLY A 96 11.55 3.48 1.94
N THR A 97 11.01 3.00 0.82
CA THR A 97 11.70 2.09 -0.12
C THR A 97 12.44 2.81 -1.25
N SER A 98 12.20 4.10 -1.46
CA SER A 98 12.90 4.87 -2.48
C SER A 98 14.42 4.88 -2.27
N GLU A 99 15.18 5.01 -3.35
CA GLU A 99 16.66 5.06 -3.27
C GLU A 99 17.14 6.20 -2.35
N LEU A 100 16.47 7.34 -2.39
CA LEU A 100 16.78 8.49 -1.55
C LEU A 100 16.55 8.18 -0.06
N SER A 101 15.47 7.48 0.25
CA SER A 101 15.13 7.07 1.63
C SER A 101 16.12 6.03 2.17
N ILE A 102 16.35 4.95 1.41
CA ILE A 102 17.20 3.83 1.85
C ILE A 102 18.66 4.26 2.05
N LYS A 103 19.20 5.02 1.07
CA LYS A 103 20.64 5.36 1.07
C LYS A 103 20.98 6.64 1.82
N ASN A 104 20.00 7.55 1.98
CA ASN A 104 20.25 8.90 2.46
C ASN A 104 19.28 9.33 3.58
N ASN A 105 18.42 8.45 4.06
CA ASN A 105 17.43 8.69 5.12
C ASN A 105 16.52 9.92 4.87
N ASN A 106 16.36 10.34 3.62
CA ASN A 106 15.55 11.50 3.27
C ASN A 106 14.14 11.05 2.86
N TYR A 107 13.20 11.12 3.81
CA TYR A 107 11.83 10.64 3.63
C TYR A 107 10.88 11.63 2.96
N TYR A 108 11.30 12.88 2.82
CA TYR A 108 10.44 13.94 2.29
C TYR A 108 10.97 14.58 1.00
N GLY A 109 12.02 14.05 0.40
CA GLY A 109 12.59 14.63 -0.80
C GLY A 109 13.16 16.04 -0.60
N ILE A 110 13.65 16.37 0.61
CA ILE A 110 14.12 17.71 0.94
C ILE A 110 15.38 18.00 0.12
N LYS A 111 15.31 19.09 -0.65
CA LYS A 111 16.41 19.54 -1.49
C LYS A 111 17.53 20.19 -0.64
N GLY A 112 18.74 19.94 -1.03
CA GLY A 112 19.93 20.62 -0.49
C GLY A 112 20.18 21.96 -1.17
N GLY A 113 20.97 22.79 -0.54
CA GLY A 113 21.31 24.11 -1.12
C GLY A 113 22.22 24.94 -0.23
N GLY A 114 22.62 24.38 0.94
CA GLY A 114 23.48 25.03 1.90
C GLY A 114 24.82 24.31 2.07
N THR A 115 25.26 24.19 3.31
CA THR A 115 26.50 23.51 3.73
C THR A 115 26.30 22.06 4.15
N GLU A 116 25.04 21.61 4.23
CA GLU A 116 24.66 20.27 4.61
C GLU A 116 25.08 19.22 3.57
N PRO A 117 25.34 17.97 3.97
CA PRO A 117 25.65 16.89 3.06
C PRO A 117 24.51 16.66 2.06
N THR A 118 24.85 16.53 0.77
CA THR A 118 23.89 16.31 -0.32
C THR A 118 24.26 15.13 -1.19
N VAL A 119 23.27 14.66 -1.95
CA VAL A 119 23.41 13.71 -3.05
C VAL A 119 22.67 14.25 -4.28
N THR A 120 23.31 14.20 -5.45
CA THR A 120 22.67 14.57 -6.71
C THR A 120 21.91 13.36 -7.26
N MET A 121 20.60 13.52 -7.50
CA MET A 121 19.76 12.47 -8.07
C MET A 121 18.90 13.03 -9.22
N THR A 122 18.44 12.15 -10.10
CA THR A 122 17.43 12.48 -11.11
C THR A 122 16.04 12.40 -10.46
N THR A 123 15.24 13.42 -10.64
CA THR A 123 13.85 13.49 -10.18
C THR A 123 12.95 13.95 -11.30
N LYS A 124 11.62 13.77 -11.14
CA LYS A 124 10.60 14.32 -12.04
C LYS A 124 9.93 15.53 -11.38
N GLU A 125 9.80 16.59 -12.12
CA GLU A 125 9.10 17.80 -11.71
C GLU A 125 7.99 18.15 -12.70
N PHE A 126 6.88 18.67 -12.18
CA PHE A 126 5.77 19.13 -13.00
C PHE A 126 5.96 20.62 -13.29
N VAL A 127 6.30 20.96 -14.54
CA VAL A 127 6.59 22.32 -14.97
C VAL A 127 5.75 22.65 -16.20
N GLU A 128 5.01 23.76 -16.16
CA GLU A 128 4.17 24.23 -17.27
C GLU A 128 3.21 23.19 -17.86
N GLY A 129 2.70 22.26 -17.02
CA GLY A 129 1.75 21.23 -17.43
C GLY A 129 2.37 19.92 -17.91
N GLU A 130 3.68 19.76 -17.86
CA GLU A 130 4.41 18.57 -18.30
C GLU A 130 5.34 18.04 -17.19
N TRP A 131 5.53 16.72 -17.15
CA TRP A 131 6.52 16.07 -16.31
C TRP A 131 7.88 16.05 -17.01
N ILE A 132 8.89 16.69 -16.41
CA ILE A 132 10.25 16.72 -16.92
C ILE A 132 11.21 16.04 -15.94
N GLU A 133 12.26 15.40 -16.46
CA GLU A 133 13.36 14.86 -15.66
C GLU A 133 14.43 15.94 -15.45
N VAL A 134 14.77 16.18 -14.19
CA VAL A 134 15.80 17.13 -13.79
C VAL A 134 16.77 16.49 -12.80
N LYS A 135 18.01 16.99 -12.74
CA LYS A 135 18.96 16.65 -11.66
C LYS A 135 18.82 17.68 -10.57
N ALA A 136 18.68 17.20 -9.33
CA ALA A 136 18.59 18.03 -8.15
C ALA A 136 19.48 17.47 -7.04
N ASP A 137 19.96 18.36 -6.16
CA ASP A 137 20.66 17.98 -4.95
C ASP A 137 19.67 17.82 -3.82
N PHE A 138 19.73 16.67 -3.15
CA PHE A 138 18.90 16.32 -2.00
C PHE A 138 19.74 16.22 -0.75
N ARG A 139 19.18 16.59 0.40
CA ARG A 139 19.85 16.45 1.70
C ARG A 139 20.06 14.98 2.05
N LYS A 140 21.16 14.73 2.77
CA LYS A 140 21.47 13.45 3.37
C LYS A 140 21.38 13.60 4.87
N TYR A 141 20.74 12.64 5.52
CA TYR A 141 20.58 12.62 6.98
C TYR A 141 21.26 11.40 7.58
N ALA A 142 21.69 11.50 8.84
CA ALA A 142 22.24 10.37 9.57
C ALA A 142 21.16 9.35 9.95
N SER A 143 19.90 9.79 10.09
CA SER A 143 18.75 8.95 10.39
C SER A 143 17.47 9.50 9.76
N TRP A 144 16.44 8.65 9.65
CA TRP A 144 15.12 9.07 9.20
C TRP A 144 14.46 10.08 10.18
N GLN A 145 14.78 10.00 11.48
CA GLN A 145 14.32 10.95 12.48
C GLN A 145 14.80 12.38 12.17
N GLU A 146 16.08 12.52 11.79
CA GLU A 146 16.62 13.83 11.40
C GLU A 146 15.87 14.40 10.17
N SER A 147 15.51 13.56 9.21
CA SER A 147 14.72 13.96 8.06
C SER A 147 13.32 14.45 8.46
N MET A 148 12.65 13.72 9.37
CA MET A 148 11.34 14.11 9.90
C MET A 148 11.40 15.40 10.70
N GLU A 149 12.45 15.59 11.48
CA GLU A 149 12.67 16.79 12.28
C GLU A 149 12.90 18.03 11.39
N ASP A 150 13.80 17.93 10.40
CA ASP A 150 14.08 19.00 9.45
C ASP A 150 12.84 19.38 8.64
N HIS A 151 12.04 18.41 8.23
CA HIS A 151 10.76 18.63 7.58
C HIS A 151 9.78 19.41 8.50
N SER A 152 9.65 19.00 9.75
CA SER A 152 8.75 19.66 10.70
C SER A 152 9.26 21.06 11.05
N GLU A 153 10.56 21.25 11.15
CA GLU A 153 11.19 22.54 11.37
C GLU A 153 10.93 23.50 10.20
N LEU A 154 10.92 23.02 8.96
CA LEU A 154 10.55 23.82 7.79
C LEU A 154 9.14 24.41 7.94
N PHE A 155 8.18 23.65 8.46
CA PHE A 155 6.83 24.18 8.68
C PHE A 155 6.79 25.24 9.77
N ALA A 156 7.53 25.02 10.85
CA ALA A 156 7.55 25.96 11.98
C ALA A 156 8.32 27.25 11.67
N LYS A 157 9.38 27.19 10.88
CA LYS A 157 10.25 28.34 10.56
C LYS A 157 9.92 29.00 9.22
N GLY A 158 9.18 28.31 8.36
CA GLY A 158 8.93 28.76 6.99
C GLY A 158 10.19 28.69 6.12
N THR A 159 10.22 29.51 5.09
CA THR A 159 11.35 29.62 4.15
C THR A 159 12.15 30.88 4.40
N THR A 160 13.34 30.97 3.81
CA THR A 160 14.22 32.16 3.92
C THR A 160 13.58 33.46 3.40
N TRP A 161 12.56 33.34 2.55
CA TRP A 161 11.84 34.50 1.98
C TRP A 161 10.46 34.73 2.61
N ASN A 162 9.91 33.75 3.36
CA ASN A 162 8.63 33.87 4.06
C ASN A 162 8.60 32.93 5.29
N GLU A 163 8.87 33.49 6.47
CA GLU A 163 8.84 32.74 7.75
C GLU A 163 7.45 32.22 8.12
N ASN A 164 6.37 32.74 7.56
CA ASN A 164 4.99 32.37 7.83
C ASN A 164 4.38 31.53 6.66
N GLN A 165 5.21 31.02 5.76
CA GLN A 165 4.71 30.34 4.55
C GLN A 165 3.75 29.21 4.87
N TYR A 166 4.00 28.45 5.93
CA TYR A 166 3.21 27.30 6.32
C TYR A 166 2.34 27.50 7.56
N ALA A 167 2.14 28.76 8.00
CA ALA A 167 1.35 29.05 9.20
C ALA A 167 -0.07 28.47 9.15
N LYS A 168 -0.72 28.45 7.98
CA LYS A 168 -2.05 27.86 7.80
C LYS A 168 -2.05 26.34 8.02
N VAL A 169 -0.96 25.64 7.65
CA VAL A 169 -0.83 24.20 7.85
C VAL A 169 -0.79 23.88 9.34
N LEU A 170 -0.02 24.67 10.12
CA LEU A 170 0.14 24.49 11.55
C LEU A 170 -1.10 24.88 12.36
N THR A 171 -1.98 25.72 11.80
CA THR A 171 -3.21 26.19 12.48
C THR A 171 -4.47 25.50 11.95
N ALA A 172 -4.34 24.53 11.07
CA ALA A 172 -5.46 23.77 10.52
C ALA A 172 -6.17 22.97 11.63
N ASN A 173 -7.50 22.90 11.55
CA ASN A 173 -8.32 22.18 12.54
C ASN A 173 -8.34 20.66 12.32
N ASP A 174 -8.05 20.23 11.09
CA ASP A 174 -8.00 18.82 10.71
C ASP A 174 -7.03 18.62 9.53
N TYR A 175 -6.77 17.35 9.22
CA TYR A 175 -5.88 16.96 8.12
C TYR A 175 -6.36 17.41 6.73
N LYS A 176 -7.67 17.60 6.51
CA LYS A 176 -8.18 18.06 5.22
C LYS A 176 -7.82 19.52 5.00
N GLU A 177 -8.08 20.34 6.02
CA GLU A 177 -7.68 21.75 6.00
C GLU A 177 -6.15 21.88 5.85
N ALA A 178 -5.38 21.08 6.59
CA ALA A 178 -3.92 21.08 6.50
C ALA A 178 -3.42 20.66 5.10
N ALA A 179 -4.01 19.63 4.47
CA ALA A 179 -3.64 19.19 3.14
C ALA A 179 -3.87 20.27 2.07
N TYR A 180 -5.01 20.98 2.13
CA TYR A 180 -5.26 22.11 1.22
C TYR A 180 -4.35 23.30 1.52
N ALA A 181 -4.04 23.56 2.79
CA ALA A 181 -3.11 24.62 3.17
C ALA A 181 -1.69 24.36 2.65
N LEU A 182 -1.25 23.11 2.56
CA LEU A 182 0.02 22.72 1.92
C LEU A 182 0.06 23.17 0.46
N GLN A 183 -0.99 22.89 -0.30
CA GLN A 183 -1.08 23.30 -1.70
C GLN A 183 -1.08 24.84 -1.85
N GLU A 184 -1.90 25.53 -1.05
CA GLU A 184 -1.96 27.01 -1.06
C GLU A 184 -0.60 27.63 -0.71
N SER A 185 0.17 26.98 0.14
CA SER A 185 1.50 27.42 0.56
C SER A 185 2.59 27.11 -0.47
N GLY A 186 2.24 26.42 -1.56
CA GLY A 186 3.19 26.05 -2.62
C GLY A 186 4.18 24.96 -2.21
N TYR A 187 3.79 24.06 -1.30
CA TYR A 187 4.63 22.92 -0.90
C TYR A 187 4.89 21.95 -2.06
N ALA A 188 3.86 21.66 -2.86
CA ALA A 188 3.93 20.83 -4.04
C ALA A 188 3.32 21.52 -5.28
N THR A 189 3.85 21.19 -6.45
CA THR A 189 3.35 21.68 -7.74
C THR A 189 2.22 20.84 -8.31
N ASP A 190 2.04 19.61 -7.80
CA ASP A 190 0.98 18.69 -8.21
C ASP A 190 -0.39 19.19 -7.76
N PRO A 191 -1.33 19.45 -8.69
CA PRO A 191 -2.66 19.95 -8.35
C PRO A 191 -3.52 18.95 -7.55
N ASP A 192 -3.21 17.63 -7.60
CA ASP A 192 -3.91 16.58 -6.84
C ASP A 192 -3.18 16.22 -5.52
N TYR A 193 -2.17 16.99 -5.11
CA TYR A 193 -1.42 16.70 -3.90
C TYR A 193 -2.28 16.58 -2.64
N PRO A 194 -3.22 17.50 -2.34
CA PRO A 194 -4.12 17.34 -1.20
C PRO A 194 -4.96 16.07 -1.27
N GLY A 195 -5.48 15.75 -2.47
CA GLY A 195 -6.28 14.55 -2.68
C GLY A 195 -5.48 13.26 -2.43
N LYS A 196 -4.20 13.23 -2.77
CA LYS A 196 -3.32 12.09 -2.49
C LYS A 196 -3.10 11.91 -0.99
N LEU A 197 -2.80 12.99 -0.26
CA LEU A 197 -2.63 12.95 1.20
C LEU A 197 -3.91 12.51 1.91
N ILE A 198 -5.06 13.10 1.56
CA ILE A 198 -6.35 12.77 2.17
C ILE A 198 -6.68 11.30 1.95
N ARG A 199 -6.48 10.75 0.74
CA ARG A 199 -6.69 9.32 0.47
C ARG A 199 -5.82 8.41 1.34
N LEU A 200 -4.53 8.73 1.49
CA LEU A 200 -3.63 7.97 2.37
C LEU A 200 -4.09 8.03 3.82
N ILE A 201 -4.43 9.22 4.31
CA ILE A 201 -4.88 9.39 5.69
C ILE A 201 -6.16 8.59 5.97
N GLU A 202 -7.14 8.67 5.07
CA GLU A 202 -8.41 7.94 5.20
C GLU A 202 -8.23 6.41 5.04
N GLN A 203 -7.41 5.97 4.09
CA GLN A 203 -7.16 4.54 3.84
C GLN A 203 -6.48 3.85 5.02
N TYR A 204 -5.48 4.50 5.63
CA TYR A 204 -4.69 3.94 6.72
C TYR A 204 -5.09 4.48 8.10
N GLN A 205 -6.19 5.26 8.17
CA GLN A 205 -6.71 5.85 9.42
C GLN A 205 -5.62 6.60 10.20
N LEU A 206 -4.81 7.41 9.48
CA LEU A 206 -3.67 8.09 10.08
C LEU A 206 -4.09 9.20 11.05
N ASP A 207 -5.31 9.72 10.94
CA ASP A 207 -5.92 10.70 11.84
C ASP A 207 -6.08 10.19 13.28
N GLN A 208 -5.98 8.89 13.52
CA GLN A 208 -5.90 8.32 14.88
C GLN A 208 -4.65 8.75 15.65
N TYR A 209 -3.64 9.30 14.99
CA TYR A 209 -2.39 9.74 15.60
C TYR A 209 -2.36 11.23 15.95
N ASP A 210 -3.34 12.04 15.48
CA ASP A 210 -3.45 13.50 15.65
C ASP A 210 -3.79 13.98 17.09
#